data_496882caa7bb5af8ea5cfe0d3cd7092f
#
_entry.id   496882caa7bb5af8ea5cfe0d3cd7092f
#
_cell.length_a   1.000
_cell.length_b   1.000
_cell.length_c   1.000
_cell.angle_alpha   90.00
_cell.angle_beta   90.00
_cell.angle_gamma   90.00
#
_symmetry.space_group_name_H-M   'P 1'
#
loop_
_entity.id
_entity.type
_entity.pdbx_description
1 polymer ?
#
loop_
_entity_poly.entity_id
_entity_poly.type
_entity_poly.pdbx_seq_one_letter_code
_entity_poly.pdbx_strand_id
1 'polypeptide(L)'
;PEELLQVENLVNQEILKAVPVSVQEMGIEEARLSGAMALFGEKYGDVVRVVSVEDGFSKELCGGTHMDNTARLGLFKIVSESSVASGVRRIEGVTGLGVLALLSTQAATLLDAARSMKVVNPMELPLHAQQMMTQLKEKDKEIESLNAKLAQNRLEGVFQNAQEVE
;
A
#
# COMPACT_ATOMS: atom_id res chain seq x y z
N PRO A 1 3.82 6.79 -5.02
CA PRO A 1 3.34 5.43 -5.32
C PRO A 1 4.24 4.69 -6.32
N GLU A 2 4.66 5.35 -7.43
CA GLU A 2 5.53 4.72 -8.44
C GLU A 2 6.91 4.37 -7.90
N GLU A 3 7.53 5.24 -7.12
CA GLU A 3 8.84 5.00 -6.50
C GLU A 3 8.82 3.80 -5.55
N LEU A 4 7.76 3.64 -4.75
CA LEU A 4 7.62 2.49 -3.86
C LEU A 4 7.51 1.17 -4.65
N LEU A 5 6.80 1.19 -5.78
CA LEU A 5 6.72 0.03 -6.66
C LEU A 5 8.07 -0.28 -7.31
N GLN A 6 8.85 0.74 -7.69
CA GLN A 6 10.21 0.55 -8.22
C GLN A 6 11.13 -0.07 -7.17
N VAL A 7 11.09 0.42 -5.91
CA VAL A 7 11.86 -0.15 -4.80
C VAL A 7 11.47 -1.61 -4.56
N GLU A 8 10.17 -1.90 -4.49
CA GLU A 8 9.64 -3.25 -4.30
C GLU A 8 10.11 -4.20 -5.40
N ASN A 9 10.02 -3.77 -6.65
CA ASN A 9 10.46 -4.55 -7.81
C ASN A 9 11.97 -4.80 -7.77
N LEU A 10 12.77 -3.78 -7.45
CA LEU A 10 14.23 -3.91 -7.33
C LEU A 10 14.59 -4.93 -6.25
N VAL A 11 14.01 -4.82 -5.05
CA VAL A 11 14.26 -5.76 -3.95
C VAL A 11 13.89 -7.18 -4.36
N ASN A 12 12.74 -7.39 -5.01
CA ASN A 12 12.33 -8.72 -5.47
C ASN A 12 13.26 -9.27 -6.56
N GLN A 13 13.80 -8.43 -7.46
CA GLN A 13 14.79 -8.84 -8.43
C GLN A 13 16.06 -9.35 -7.76
N GLU A 14 16.55 -8.64 -6.73
CA GLU A 14 17.74 -9.06 -5.97
C GLU A 14 17.49 -10.36 -5.18
N ILE A 15 16.31 -10.51 -4.59
CA ILE A 15 15.90 -11.74 -3.92
C ILE A 15 15.94 -12.93 -4.89
N LEU A 16 15.37 -12.77 -6.09
CA LEU A 16 15.25 -13.83 -7.08
C LEU A 16 16.57 -14.22 -7.76
N LYS A 17 17.62 -13.38 -7.66
CA LYS A 17 18.98 -13.75 -8.12
C LYS A 17 19.59 -14.88 -7.29
N ALA A 18 19.06 -15.16 -6.10
CA ALA A 18 19.60 -16.20 -5.19
C ALA A 18 21.07 -15.97 -4.83
N VAL A 19 21.44 -14.72 -4.56
CA VAL A 19 22.83 -14.34 -4.26
C VAL A 19 23.20 -14.80 -2.85
N PRO A 20 24.42 -15.39 -2.65
CA PRO A 20 24.93 -15.67 -1.32
C PRO A 20 25.07 -14.39 -0.48
N VAL A 21 24.80 -14.53 0.82
CA VAL A 21 25.01 -13.48 1.81
C VAL A 21 26.11 -13.93 2.76
N SER A 22 27.20 -13.18 2.80
CA SER A 22 28.33 -13.44 3.68
C SER A 22 28.34 -12.50 4.88
N VAL A 23 28.92 -13.00 5.96
CA VAL A 23 29.12 -12.25 7.20
C VAL A 23 30.58 -12.36 7.61
N GLN A 24 31.21 -11.22 7.81
CA GLN A 24 32.62 -11.13 8.21
C GLN A 24 32.76 -10.18 9.40
N GLU A 25 33.64 -10.53 10.34
CA GLU A 25 34.07 -9.63 11.42
C GLU A 25 35.41 -9.01 11.03
N MET A 26 35.52 -7.71 11.16
CA MET A 26 36.72 -6.95 10.82
C MET A 26 36.82 -5.65 11.64
N GLY A 27 37.99 -5.01 11.59
CA GLY A 27 38.16 -3.70 12.21
C GLY A 27 37.27 -2.64 11.58
N ILE A 28 36.81 -1.65 12.37
CA ILE A 28 35.91 -0.59 11.88
C ILE A 28 36.51 0.19 10.70
N GLU A 29 37.80 0.46 10.72
CA GLU A 29 38.46 1.20 9.64
C GLU A 29 38.56 0.35 8.36
N GLU A 30 38.82 -0.94 8.49
CA GLU A 30 38.79 -1.87 7.37
C GLU A 30 37.39 -1.97 6.75
N ALA A 31 36.35 -2.06 7.57
CA ALA A 31 34.96 -2.09 7.14
C ALA A 31 34.61 -0.83 6.35
N ARG A 32 35.00 0.36 6.82
CA ARG A 32 34.80 1.63 6.10
C ARG A 32 35.51 1.67 4.77
N LEU A 33 36.78 1.24 4.73
CA LEU A 33 37.57 1.17 3.49
C LEU A 33 36.98 0.18 2.49
N SER A 34 36.33 -0.89 2.96
CA SER A 34 35.63 -1.86 2.11
C SER A 34 34.30 -1.33 1.50
N GLY A 35 33.91 -0.11 1.83
CA GLY A 35 32.67 0.50 1.36
C GLY A 35 31.42 0.05 2.13
N ALA A 36 31.57 -0.54 3.32
CA ALA A 36 30.43 -0.92 4.14
C ALA A 36 29.71 0.33 4.65
N MET A 37 28.38 0.36 4.48
CA MET A 37 27.53 1.46 4.95
C MET A 37 27.31 1.33 6.46
N ALA A 38 27.61 2.41 7.19
CA ALA A 38 27.31 2.57 8.61
C ALA A 38 26.09 3.50 8.73
N LEU A 39 24.91 2.94 8.97
CA LEU A 39 23.69 3.71 9.11
C LEU A 39 23.44 4.07 10.58
N PHE A 40 22.88 5.27 10.80
CA PHE A 40 22.19 5.69 12.05
C PHE A 40 23.05 6.04 13.26
N GLY A 41 24.26 6.56 13.10
CA GLY A 41 25.00 7.16 14.24
C GLY A 41 25.22 6.22 15.42
N GLU A 42 25.19 4.92 15.21
CA GLU A 42 25.50 3.90 16.20
C GLU A 42 26.96 4.05 16.64
N LYS A 43 27.21 3.88 17.92
CA LYS A 43 28.57 3.78 18.42
C LYS A 43 29.09 2.38 18.15
N TYR A 44 29.85 2.23 17.08
CA TYR A 44 30.49 0.97 16.75
C TYR A 44 31.74 0.76 17.60
N GLY A 45 31.99 -0.47 18.02
CA GLY A 45 33.26 -0.87 18.66
C GLY A 45 34.42 -0.95 17.65
N ASP A 46 35.60 -1.35 18.13
CA ASP A 46 36.80 -1.50 17.30
C ASP A 46 36.62 -2.62 16.27
N VAL A 47 35.85 -3.65 16.58
CA VAL A 47 35.49 -4.76 15.70
C VAL A 47 34.01 -4.70 15.39
N VAL A 48 33.69 -4.83 14.12
CA VAL A 48 32.33 -4.75 13.57
C VAL A 48 32.01 -5.96 12.71
N ARG A 49 30.74 -6.25 12.62
CA ARG A 49 30.21 -7.32 11.76
C ARG A 49 29.69 -6.70 10.47
N VAL A 50 30.27 -7.10 9.34
CA VAL A 50 29.91 -6.67 7.99
C VAL A 50 29.09 -7.76 7.33
N VAL A 51 27.89 -7.42 6.87
CA VAL A 51 27.00 -8.27 6.09
C VAL A 51 27.04 -7.81 4.65
N SER A 52 27.33 -8.72 3.73
CA SER A 52 27.47 -8.42 2.30
C SER A 52 26.62 -9.34 1.45
N VAL A 53 25.89 -8.77 0.51
CA VAL A 53 25.32 -9.49 -0.64
C VAL A 53 26.42 -9.58 -1.70
N GLU A 54 26.81 -10.79 -2.09
CA GLU A 54 28.08 -11.04 -2.79
C GLU A 54 28.17 -10.47 -4.21
N ASP A 55 27.04 -10.09 -4.83
CA ASP A 55 27.04 -9.37 -6.11
C ASP A 55 27.33 -7.86 -5.99
N GLY A 56 27.58 -7.38 -4.76
CA GLY A 56 27.87 -5.98 -4.47
C GLY A 56 26.64 -5.07 -4.33
N PHE A 57 25.44 -5.63 -4.33
CA PHE A 57 24.20 -4.87 -4.17
C PHE A 57 24.10 -4.17 -2.80
N SER A 58 24.48 -4.85 -1.72
CA SER A 58 24.49 -4.30 -0.36
C SER A 58 25.67 -4.77 0.42
N LYS A 59 26.27 -3.87 1.20
CA LYS A 59 27.30 -4.16 2.20
C LYS A 59 27.10 -3.22 3.39
N GLU A 60 26.76 -3.77 4.55
CA GLU A 60 26.31 -2.97 5.69
C GLU A 60 26.89 -3.48 7.01
N LEU A 61 27.08 -2.56 7.97
CA LEU A 61 27.38 -2.92 9.35
C LEU A 61 26.08 -3.37 10.02
N CYS A 62 25.97 -4.63 10.41
CA CYS A 62 24.78 -5.15 11.05
C CYS A 62 25.10 -6.27 12.04
N GLY A 63 24.66 -6.09 13.30
CA GLY A 63 24.76 -7.08 14.37
C GLY A 63 23.67 -8.15 14.37
N GLY A 64 22.63 -8.01 13.52
CA GLY A 64 21.49 -8.93 13.46
C GLY A 64 21.82 -10.28 12.82
N THR A 65 20.85 -11.21 12.89
CA THR A 65 20.92 -12.48 12.15
C THR A 65 20.44 -12.27 10.72
N HIS A 66 21.12 -12.90 9.77
CA HIS A 66 20.81 -12.81 8.35
C HIS A 66 20.64 -14.19 7.73
N MET A 67 19.87 -14.25 6.65
CA MET A 67 19.83 -15.42 5.78
C MET A 67 21.15 -15.55 5.04
N ASP A 68 21.54 -16.77 4.69
CA ASP A 68 22.76 -17.09 3.93
C ASP A 68 22.60 -16.94 2.40
N ASN A 69 21.36 -16.70 1.94
CA ASN A 69 21.04 -16.52 0.53
C ASN A 69 19.78 -15.67 0.39
N THR A 70 19.80 -14.75 -0.56
CA THR A 70 18.67 -13.80 -0.77
C THR A 70 17.36 -14.51 -1.11
N ALA A 71 17.38 -15.60 -1.88
CA ALA A 71 16.18 -16.35 -2.25
C ALA A 71 15.38 -16.91 -1.05
N ARG A 72 16.04 -17.11 0.10
CA ARG A 72 15.39 -17.63 1.31
C ARG A 72 14.43 -16.63 1.95
N LEU A 73 14.49 -15.36 1.57
CA LEU A 73 13.51 -14.34 1.98
C LEU A 73 12.14 -14.57 1.34
N GLY A 74 12.09 -15.22 0.18
CA GLY A 74 10.87 -15.25 -0.63
C GLY A 74 10.52 -13.88 -1.20
N LEU A 75 9.28 -13.69 -1.62
CA LEU A 75 8.84 -12.38 -2.13
C LEU A 75 8.79 -11.33 -1.02
N PHE A 76 9.06 -10.09 -1.40
CA PHE A 76 8.93 -8.91 -0.56
C PHE A 76 7.78 -8.03 -1.04
N LYS A 77 7.00 -7.48 -0.11
CA LYS A 77 5.92 -6.53 -0.38
C LYS A 77 5.96 -5.38 0.61
N ILE A 78 5.90 -4.15 0.11
CA ILE A 78 5.74 -2.95 0.94
C ILE A 78 4.27 -2.87 1.38
N VAL A 79 4.06 -2.76 2.69
CA VAL A 79 2.72 -2.63 3.30
C VAL A 79 2.37 -1.18 3.53
N SER A 80 3.30 -0.40 4.07
CA SER A 80 3.08 1.02 4.36
C SER A 80 4.36 1.83 4.25
N GLU A 81 4.18 3.13 4.08
CA GLU A 81 5.24 4.12 4.11
C GLU A 81 4.71 5.37 4.80
N SER A 82 5.48 5.90 5.75
CA SER A 82 5.09 7.06 6.55
C SER A 82 6.28 7.95 6.88
N SER A 83 6.03 9.23 7.11
CA SER A 83 7.03 10.15 7.64
C SER A 83 7.11 9.99 9.15
N VAL A 84 8.32 9.85 9.70
CA VAL A 84 8.57 9.72 11.14
C VAL A 84 9.13 11.01 11.73
N ALA A 85 10.00 11.70 10.96
CA ALA A 85 10.60 12.97 11.32
C ALA A 85 10.98 13.73 10.04
N SER A 86 11.44 14.98 10.18
CA SER A 86 11.93 15.74 9.03
C SER A 86 13.08 14.99 8.32
N GLY A 87 12.85 14.63 7.06
CA GLY A 87 13.81 13.89 6.23
C GLY A 87 13.96 12.39 6.57
N VAL A 88 13.15 11.84 7.49
CA VAL A 88 13.18 10.42 7.86
C VAL A 88 11.85 9.76 7.50
N ARG A 89 11.91 8.72 6.67
CA ARG A 89 10.75 7.93 6.25
C ARG A 89 10.88 6.50 6.78
N ARG A 90 9.75 5.94 7.20
CA ARG A 90 9.63 4.54 7.62
C ARG A 90 8.91 3.76 6.54
N ILE A 91 9.50 2.66 6.13
CA ILE A 91 8.87 1.66 5.25
C ILE A 91 8.60 0.42 6.09
N GLU A 92 7.39 -0.09 6.01
CA GLU A 92 7.01 -1.39 6.56
C GLU A 92 6.79 -2.36 5.42
N GLY A 93 7.41 -3.53 5.51
CA GLY A 93 7.30 -4.56 4.51
C GLY A 93 7.16 -5.95 5.12
N VAL A 94 6.70 -6.89 4.32
CA VAL A 94 6.59 -8.30 4.65
C VAL A 94 7.31 -9.15 3.63
N THR A 95 7.76 -10.35 4.05
CA THR A 95 8.47 -11.30 3.18
C THR A 95 7.83 -12.69 3.27
N GLY A 96 8.17 -13.56 2.33
CA GLY A 96 7.82 -14.98 2.34
C GLY A 96 6.32 -15.24 2.48
N LEU A 97 5.95 -16.07 3.45
CA LEU A 97 4.54 -16.42 3.71
C LEU A 97 3.68 -15.22 4.12
N GLY A 98 4.29 -14.16 4.69
CA GLY A 98 3.59 -12.93 5.00
C GLY A 98 3.04 -12.24 3.74
N VAL A 99 3.77 -12.28 2.63
CA VAL A 99 3.29 -11.76 1.34
C VAL A 99 2.11 -12.58 0.83
N LEU A 100 2.19 -13.91 0.91
CA LEU A 100 1.10 -14.79 0.50
C LEU A 100 -0.17 -14.53 1.31
N ALA A 101 -0.05 -14.41 2.63
CA ALA A 101 -1.19 -14.10 3.51
C ALA A 101 -1.81 -12.74 3.18
N LEU A 102 -0.99 -11.71 2.94
CA LEU A 102 -1.45 -10.39 2.54
C LEU A 102 -2.24 -10.43 1.23
N LEU A 103 -1.68 -11.06 0.19
CA LEU A 103 -2.34 -11.18 -1.11
C LEU A 103 -3.64 -11.99 -1.03
N SER A 104 -3.65 -13.07 -0.24
CA SER A 104 -4.87 -13.89 -0.02
C SER A 104 -5.97 -13.07 0.65
N THR A 105 -5.62 -12.25 1.64
CA THR A 105 -6.57 -11.36 2.32
C THR A 105 -7.11 -10.29 1.35
N GLN A 106 -6.26 -9.68 0.55
CA GLN A 106 -6.68 -8.70 -0.45
C GLN A 106 -7.61 -9.31 -1.50
N ALA A 107 -7.26 -10.52 -1.99
CA ALA A 107 -8.10 -11.24 -2.94
C ALA A 107 -9.47 -11.59 -2.34
N ALA A 108 -9.52 -12.07 -1.09
CA ALA A 108 -10.78 -12.36 -0.41
C ALA A 108 -11.65 -11.11 -0.25
N THR A 109 -11.06 -10.00 0.19
CA THR A 109 -11.76 -8.72 0.32
C THR A 109 -12.35 -8.24 -1.01
N LEU A 110 -11.58 -8.37 -2.10
CA LEU A 110 -12.03 -8.00 -3.44
C LEU A 110 -13.20 -8.87 -3.91
N LEU A 111 -13.15 -10.19 -3.66
CA LEU A 111 -14.23 -11.12 -3.96
C LEU A 111 -15.49 -10.81 -3.16
N ASP A 112 -15.36 -10.48 -1.88
CA ASP A 112 -16.50 -10.13 -1.03
C ASP A 112 -17.15 -8.80 -1.45
N ALA A 113 -16.36 -7.82 -1.85
CA ALA A 113 -16.86 -6.58 -2.45
C ALA A 113 -17.63 -6.86 -3.75
N ALA A 114 -17.09 -7.70 -4.64
CA ALA A 114 -17.75 -8.09 -5.88
C ALA A 114 -19.10 -8.80 -5.61
N ARG A 115 -19.13 -9.73 -4.68
CA ARG A 115 -20.36 -10.43 -4.25
C ARG A 115 -21.41 -9.45 -3.72
N SER A 116 -21.00 -8.52 -2.86
CA SER A 116 -21.89 -7.51 -2.27
C SER A 116 -22.51 -6.60 -3.34
N MET A 117 -21.78 -6.31 -4.39
CA MET A 117 -22.21 -5.51 -5.53
C MET A 117 -22.84 -6.35 -6.65
N LYS A 118 -22.98 -7.67 -6.51
CA LYS A 118 -23.48 -8.63 -7.51
C LYS A 118 -22.68 -8.59 -8.83
N VAL A 119 -21.38 -8.31 -8.74
CA VAL A 119 -20.45 -8.34 -9.85
C VAL A 119 -19.81 -9.72 -9.93
N VAL A 120 -19.88 -10.36 -11.07
CA VAL A 120 -19.36 -11.73 -11.27
C VAL A 120 -17.83 -11.73 -11.37
N ASN A 121 -17.28 -10.78 -12.13
CA ASN A 121 -15.85 -10.63 -12.31
C ASN A 121 -15.32 -9.47 -11.45
N PRO A 122 -14.52 -9.71 -10.40
CA PRO A 122 -14.01 -8.66 -9.52
C PRO A 122 -13.21 -7.56 -10.24
N MET A 123 -12.65 -7.85 -11.41
CA MET A 123 -11.92 -6.86 -12.21
C MET A 123 -12.83 -5.77 -12.80
N GLU A 124 -14.14 -6.00 -12.82
CA GLU A 124 -15.14 -5.03 -13.29
C GLU A 124 -15.65 -4.10 -12.17
N LEU A 125 -15.25 -4.33 -10.92
CA LEU A 125 -15.66 -3.52 -9.78
C LEU A 125 -15.49 -2.01 -9.99
N PRO A 126 -14.35 -1.50 -10.52
CA PRO A 126 -14.18 -0.07 -10.71
C PRO A 126 -15.21 0.53 -11.68
N LEU A 127 -15.50 -0.18 -12.77
CA LEU A 127 -16.49 0.25 -13.75
C LEU A 127 -17.91 0.23 -13.16
N HIS A 128 -18.25 -0.83 -12.43
CA HIS A 128 -19.55 -0.99 -11.78
C HIS A 128 -19.77 0.10 -10.71
N ALA A 129 -18.75 0.38 -9.90
CA ALA A 129 -18.81 1.45 -8.92
C ALA A 129 -19.05 2.82 -9.57
N GLN A 130 -18.38 3.11 -10.68
CA GLN A 130 -18.59 4.35 -11.43
C GLN A 130 -20.00 4.47 -11.97
N GLN A 131 -20.56 3.39 -12.51
CA GLN A 131 -21.95 3.34 -12.99
C GLN A 131 -22.95 3.57 -11.85
N MET A 132 -22.75 2.93 -10.70
CA MET A 132 -23.59 3.14 -9.53
C MET A 132 -23.55 4.59 -9.04
N MET A 133 -22.40 5.22 -8.99
CA MET A 133 -22.27 6.63 -8.60
C MET A 133 -22.99 7.57 -9.58
N THR A 134 -22.99 7.25 -10.87
CA THR A 134 -23.75 8.00 -11.87
C THR A 134 -25.24 7.84 -11.67
N GLN A 135 -25.73 6.61 -11.48
CA GLN A 135 -27.14 6.32 -11.21
C GLN A 135 -27.63 7.00 -9.92
N LEU A 136 -26.82 7.00 -8.86
CA LEU A 136 -27.18 7.71 -7.62
C LEU A 136 -27.39 9.21 -7.88
N LYS A 137 -26.48 9.87 -8.58
CA LYS A 137 -26.62 11.30 -8.94
C LYS A 137 -27.87 11.57 -9.80
N GLU A 138 -28.22 10.67 -10.70
CA GLU A 138 -29.43 10.78 -11.51
C GLU A 138 -30.70 10.64 -10.64
N LYS A 139 -30.71 9.67 -9.71
CA LYS A 139 -31.81 9.46 -8.78
C LYS A 139 -31.98 10.63 -7.81
N ASP A 140 -30.89 11.20 -7.31
CA ASP A 140 -30.98 12.41 -6.46
C ASP A 140 -31.64 13.58 -7.20
N LYS A 141 -31.25 13.83 -8.47
CA LYS A 141 -31.89 14.86 -9.29
C LYS A 141 -33.38 14.57 -9.57
N GLU A 142 -33.72 13.30 -9.80
CA GLU A 142 -35.13 12.90 -9.98
C GLU A 142 -35.93 13.16 -8.71
N ILE A 143 -35.40 12.82 -7.53
CA ILE A 143 -36.01 13.07 -6.23
C ILE A 143 -36.24 14.60 -6.00
N GLU A 144 -35.21 15.41 -6.28
CA GLU A 144 -35.31 16.87 -6.18
C GLU A 144 -36.44 17.43 -7.09
N SER A 145 -36.47 16.96 -8.34
CA SER A 145 -37.51 17.35 -9.31
C SER A 145 -38.92 16.94 -8.85
N LEU A 146 -39.08 15.72 -8.34
CA LEU A 146 -40.36 15.23 -7.82
C LEU A 146 -40.80 16.01 -6.59
N ASN A 147 -39.88 16.32 -5.68
CA ASN A 147 -40.18 17.13 -4.50
C ASN A 147 -40.59 18.55 -4.88
N ALA A 148 -39.95 19.17 -5.88
CA ALA A 148 -40.36 20.49 -6.38
C ALA A 148 -41.76 20.46 -6.98
N LYS A 149 -42.11 19.44 -7.78
CA LYS A 149 -43.44 19.25 -8.33
C LYS A 149 -44.51 19.04 -7.24
N LEU A 150 -44.17 18.23 -6.22
CA LEU A 150 -45.07 18.03 -5.08
C LEU A 150 -45.32 19.31 -4.29
N ALA A 151 -44.29 20.13 -4.08
CA ALA A 151 -44.44 21.42 -3.42
C ALA A 151 -45.32 22.38 -4.23
N GLN A 152 -45.12 22.44 -5.55
CA GLN A 152 -45.96 23.25 -6.44
C GLN A 152 -47.43 22.82 -6.42
N ASN A 153 -47.71 21.53 -6.56
CA ASN A 153 -49.08 21.00 -6.51
C ASN A 153 -49.77 21.27 -5.16
N ARG A 154 -49.01 21.20 -4.04
CA ARG A 154 -49.54 21.57 -2.73
C ARG A 154 -49.90 23.04 -2.64
N LEU A 155 -49.10 23.94 -3.16
CA LEU A 155 -49.35 25.38 -3.22
C LEU A 155 -50.60 25.68 -4.07
N GLU A 156 -50.72 25.08 -5.25
CA GLU A 156 -51.88 25.24 -6.12
C GLU A 156 -53.17 24.75 -5.43
N GLY A 157 -53.11 23.62 -4.73
CA GLY A 157 -54.24 23.10 -3.95
C GLY A 157 -54.66 24.02 -2.79
N VAL A 158 -53.69 24.70 -2.15
CA VAL A 158 -53.99 25.68 -1.10
C VAL A 158 -54.64 26.93 -1.71
N PHE A 159 -54.17 27.43 -2.83
CA PHE A 159 -54.77 28.61 -3.51
C PHE A 159 -56.16 28.33 -4.04
N GLN A 160 -56.44 27.12 -4.54
CA GLN A 160 -57.78 26.74 -5.00
C GLN A 160 -58.80 26.62 -3.87
N ASN A 161 -58.35 26.32 -2.64
CA ASN A 161 -59.21 26.19 -1.46
C ASN A 161 -59.26 27.45 -0.55
N ALA A 162 -58.54 28.51 -0.92
CA ALA A 162 -58.54 29.76 -0.19
C ALA A 162 -59.91 30.43 -0.45
N GLN A 163 -60.82 30.53 0.56
CA GLN A 163 -62.03 31.36 0.53
C GLN A 163 -61.64 32.81 0.80
N GLU A 164 -62.12 33.71 -0.04
CA GLU A 164 -62.08 35.13 0.22
C GLU A 164 -62.89 35.40 1.49
N VAL A 165 -62.23 35.89 2.54
CA VAL A 165 -62.91 36.32 3.77
C VAL A 165 -63.15 37.80 3.62
N GLU A 166 -64.43 38.18 3.44
CA GLU A 166 -64.90 39.58 3.53
C GLU A 166 -64.73 40.18 4.94
#